data_70fe3341ef0e93677b8f476d7f6506b7
#
_entry.id   70fe3341ef0e93677b8f476d7f6506b7
#
_cell.length_a   1.000
_cell.length_b   1.000
_cell.length_c   1.000
_cell.angle_alpha   90.00
_cell.angle_beta   90.00
_cell.angle_gamma   90.00
#
_symmetry.space_group_name_H-M   'P 1'
#
loop_
_entity.id
_entity.type
_entity.pdbx_description
1 polymer ?
#
loop_
_entity_poly.entity_id
_entity_poly.type
_entity_poly.pdbx_seq_one_letter_code
_entity_poly.pdbx_strand_id
1 'polypeptide(L)'
;MPMDAAVILVTGGAVRIGREICIRLSDCGYTIAIHYNSSENEASNLADIINSKGGKAACFSGDLLDQSMPAKLFEEIKQELGPVSGIVNNASLFNFDDISNVSLESWNRHMHVNALSPTLLISELSRNLPPGKVGSVVNILDQKISQPNPDYLSYTASRFAMAGLTETLARGLAPSIRVNAVAPGHTLPSPEQTMEGFEKAQSQSPLQSGPSATDIAEAVVYLMSAKSVTGQIIYADSGERFLSRSRDVVFETEE
;
A
#
# COMPACT_ATOMS: atom_id res chain seq x y z
N MET A 1 1.36 26.73 19.40
CA MET A 1 2.39 25.77 19.00
C MET A 1 1.83 25.04 17.78
N PRO A 2 2.55 24.84 16.69
CA PRO A 2 2.06 23.99 15.63
C PRO A 2 1.77 22.61 16.26
N MET A 3 0.59 22.06 16.04
CA MET A 3 0.30 20.66 16.42
C MET A 3 1.37 19.81 15.73
N ASP A 4 2.09 18.99 16.50
CA ASP A 4 3.04 18.06 15.90
C ASP A 4 2.34 17.29 14.78
N ALA A 5 2.87 17.41 13.57
CA ALA A 5 2.29 16.78 12.40
C ALA A 5 2.27 15.25 12.61
N ALA A 6 1.15 14.61 12.35
CA ALA A 6 1.00 13.18 12.55
C ALA A 6 2.01 12.41 11.66
N VAL A 7 2.73 11.47 12.25
CA VAL A 7 3.72 10.63 11.54
C VAL A 7 3.02 9.47 10.85
N ILE A 8 3.20 9.35 9.54
CA ILE A 8 2.66 8.28 8.71
C ILE A 8 3.79 7.41 8.18
N LEU A 9 3.74 6.12 8.49
CA LEU A 9 4.61 5.12 7.91
C LEU A 9 4.05 4.68 6.55
N VAL A 10 4.84 4.79 5.48
CA VAL A 10 4.50 4.28 4.15
C VAL A 10 5.46 3.15 3.78
N THR A 11 4.98 1.91 3.76
CA THR A 11 5.82 0.77 3.37
C THR A 11 6.02 0.72 1.85
N GLY A 12 7.25 0.44 1.39
CA GLY A 12 7.58 0.55 -0.03
C GLY A 12 7.37 1.95 -0.58
N GLY A 13 7.63 2.98 0.26
CA GLY A 13 7.35 4.39 -0.03
C GLY A 13 8.32 5.04 -1.02
N ALA A 14 9.46 4.40 -1.33
CA ALA A 14 10.53 5.02 -2.12
C ALA A 14 10.18 5.20 -3.61
N VAL A 15 9.38 4.32 -4.18
CA VAL A 15 9.16 4.19 -5.63
C VAL A 15 7.68 4.02 -5.99
N ARG A 16 7.39 4.17 -7.29
CA ARG A 16 6.08 3.85 -7.89
C ARG A 16 4.92 4.54 -7.16
N ILE A 17 3.83 3.82 -6.86
CA ILE A 17 2.65 4.33 -6.14
C ILE A 17 3.03 4.85 -4.75
N GLY A 18 3.91 4.14 -4.03
CA GLY A 18 4.34 4.54 -2.69
C GLY A 18 5.00 5.92 -2.65
N ARG A 19 5.81 6.24 -3.67
CA ARG A 19 6.43 7.56 -3.81
C ARG A 19 5.40 8.68 -3.94
N GLU A 20 4.39 8.50 -4.77
CA GLU A 20 3.33 9.49 -4.94
C GLU A 20 2.48 9.65 -3.67
N ILE A 21 2.20 8.55 -2.97
CA ILE A 21 1.52 8.57 -1.68
C ILE A 21 2.31 9.40 -0.66
N CYS A 22 3.64 9.21 -0.57
CA CYS A 22 4.49 9.98 0.34
C CYS A 22 4.43 11.49 0.02
N ILE A 23 4.51 11.87 -1.26
CA ILE A 23 4.43 13.27 -1.70
C ILE A 23 3.09 13.87 -1.31
N ARG A 24 1.97 13.23 -1.67
CA ARG A 24 0.63 13.75 -1.41
C ARG A 24 0.30 13.86 0.07
N LEU A 25 0.71 12.89 0.87
CA LEU A 25 0.56 12.97 2.33
C LEU A 25 1.39 14.12 2.91
N SER A 26 2.63 14.31 2.44
CA SER A 26 3.46 15.44 2.86
C SER A 26 2.84 16.79 2.47
N ASP A 27 2.29 16.94 1.28
CA ASP A 27 1.58 18.14 0.82
C ASP A 27 0.36 18.46 1.71
N CYS A 28 -0.22 17.44 2.36
CA CYS A 28 -1.29 17.59 3.35
C CYS A 28 -0.79 17.84 4.77
N GLY A 29 0.53 18.03 4.97
CA GLY A 29 1.13 18.39 6.24
C GLY A 29 1.46 17.21 7.18
N TYR A 30 1.42 15.98 6.69
CA TYR A 30 1.89 14.82 7.46
C TYR A 30 3.42 14.73 7.46
N THR A 31 3.98 14.23 8.56
CA THR A 31 5.39 13.79 8.62
C THR A 31 5.49 12.38 8.07
N ILE A 32 6.45 12.10 7.16
CA ILE A 32 6.50 10.85 6.41
C ILE A 32 7.70 10.00 6.84
N ALA A 33 7.41 8.79 7.32
CA ALA A 33 8.40 7.73 7.49
C ALA A 33 8.40 6.87 6.21
N ILE A 34 9.43 7.03 5.37
CA ILE A 34 9.57 6.34 4.10
C ILE A 34 10.27 4.99 4.35
N HIS A 35 9.51 3.90 4.34
CA HIS A 35 10.13 2.57 4.43
C HIS A 35 10.50 2.06 3.04
N TYR A 36 11.69 1.43 2.95
CA TYR A 36 12.22 0.76 1.76
C TYR A 36 12.96 -0.52 2.12
N ASN A 37 13.10 -1.44 1.17
CA ASN A 37 13.94 -2.63 1.32
C ASN A 37 15.29 -2.44 0.59
N SER A 38 15.27 -2.27 -0.74
CA SER A 38 16.47 -2.18 -1.58
C SER A 38 16.65 -0.83 -2.30
N SER A 39 15.63 0.06 -2.25
CA SER A 39 15.60 1.32 -3.00
C SER A 39 16.11 2.50 -2.14
N GLU A 40 17.35 2.41 -1.63
CA GLU A 40 17.92 3.40 -0.71
C GLU A 40 18.10 4.78 -1.37
N ASN A 41 18.64 4.80 -2.59
CA ASN A 41 18.88 6.05 -3.32
C ASN A 41 17.58 6.79 -3.63
N GLU A 42 16.55 6.05 -4.06
CA GLU A 42 15.24 6.61 -4.36
C GLU A 42 14.53 7.12 -3.08
N ALA A 43 14.68 6.39 -1.96
CA ALA A 43 14.17 6.83 -0.67
C ALA A 43 14.83 8.12 -0.20
N SER A 44 16.16 8.19 -0.24
CA SER A 44 16.92 9.39 0.13
C SER A 44 16.55 10.58 -0.75
N ASN A 45 16.53 10.40 -2.06
CA ASN A 45 16.11 11.46 -2.99
C ASN A 45 14.67 11.95 -2.71
N LEU A 46 13.75 11.05 -2.39
CA LEU A 46 12.38 11.42 -2.05
C LEU A 46 12.31 12.21 -0.74
N ALA A 47 13.06 11.81 0.28
CA ALA A 47 13.13 12.53 1.54
C ALA A 47 13.67 13.97 1.33
N ASP A 48 14.73 14.12 0.54
CA ASP A 48 15.29 15.42 0.17
C ASP A 48 14.28 16.31 -0.57
N ILE A 49 13.53 15.75 -1.51
CA ILE A 49 12.47 16.46 -2.24
C ILE A 49 11.40 16.96 -1.26
N ILE A 50 10.91 16.10 -0.37
CA ILE A 50 9.89 16.47 0.61
C ILE A 50 10.41 17.54 1.56
N ASN A 51 11.61 17.36 2.12
CA ASN A 51 12.21 18.27 3.07
C ASN A 51 12.53 19.65 2.44
N SER A 52 12.98 19.68 1.19
CA SER A 52 13.26 20.92 0.44
C SER A 52 12.00 21.76 0.19
N LYS A 53 10.83 21.13 0.14
CA LYS A 53 9.53 21.79 -0.01
C LYS A 53 8.91 22.24 1.33
N GLY A 54 9.63 22.06 2.44
CA GLY A 54 9.16 22.42 3.78
C GLY A 54 8.33 21.34 4.49
N GLY A 55 8.21 20.15 3.91
CA GLY A 55 7.70 18.96 4.60
C GLY A 55 8.72 18.37 5.58
N LYS A 56 8.38 17.23 6.19
CA LYS A 56 9.28 16.46 7.04
C LYS A 56 9.22 14.98 6.67
N ALA A 57 10.35 14.41 6.26
CA ALA A 57 10.47 12.99 5.92
C ALA A 57 11.83 12.43 6.34
N ALA A 58 11.85 11.14 6.71
CA ALA A 58 13.06 10.36 6.94
C ALA A 58 12.88 8.94 6.37
N CYS A 59 14.01 8.25 6.12
CA CYS A 59 14.07 6.96 5.46
C CYS A 59 14.38 5.85 6.46
N PHE A 60 13.70 4.70 6.33
CA PHE A 60 13.85 3.54 7.20
C PHE A 60 13.97 2.28 6.36
N SER A 61 15.10 1.58 6.52
CA SER A 61 15.39 0.35 5.78
C SER A 61 14.83 -0.86 6.51
N GLY A 62 14.30 -1.83 5.77
CA GLY A 62 13.88 -3.09 6.37
C GLY A 62 13.35 -4.12 5.38
N ASP A 63 13.65 -5.40 5.64
CA ASP A 63 13.00 -6.50 4.93
C ASP A 63 11.74 -6.94 5.69
N LEU A 64 10.58 -6.79 5.06
CA LEU A 64 9.30 -7.20 5.66
C LEU A 64 9.13 -8.72 5.76
N LEU A 65 10.06 -9.53 5.25
CA LEU A 65 10.15 -10.96 5.55
C LEU A 65 10.74 -11.23 6.94
N ASP A 66 11.44 -10.26 7.54
CA ASP A 66 11.91 -10.36 8.91
C ASP A 66 10.77 -10.05 9.90
N GLN A 67 10.37 -11.03 10.70
CA GLN A 67 9.30 -10.91 11.68
C GLN A 67 9.58 -9.90 12.80
N SER A 68 10.86 -9.56 13.03
CA SER A 68 11.25 -8.53 14.00
C SER A 68 11.14 -7.11 13.46
N MET A 69 11.06 -6.96 12.14
CA MET A 69 11.10 -5.66 11.47
C MET A 69 9.98 -4.70 11.88
N PRO A 70 8.71 -5.11 12.08
CA PRO A 70 7.67 -4.19 12.52
C PRO A 70 7.99 -3.46 13.82
N ALA A 71 8.46 -4.18 14.84
CA ALA A 71 8.82 -3.57 16.13
C ALA A 71 10.04 -2.64 16.00
N LYS A 72 11.05 -3.07 15.24
CA LYS A 72 12.27 -2.29 14.98
C LYS A 72 11.94 -0.98 14.27
N LEU A 73 11.13 -1.03 13.20
CA LEU A 73 10.70 0.17 12.46
C LEU A 73 9.97 1.16 13.38
N PHE A 74 9.05 0.69 14.22
CA PHE A 74 8.33 1.57 15.13
C PHE A 74 9.23 2.25 16.13
N GLU A 75 10.23 1.56 16.66
CA GLU A 75 11.21 2.15 17.59
C GLU A 75 12.11 3.18 16.90
N GLU A 76 12.65 2.86 15.72
CA GLU A 76 13.50 3.78 14.94
C GLU A 76 12.72 5.05 14.52
N ILE A 77 11.50 4.88 14.00
CA ILE A 77 10.65 6.02 13.59
C ILE A 77 10.33 6.89 14.81
N LYS A 78 10.00 6.29 15.95
CA LYS A 78 9.68 7.02 17.18
C LYS A 78 10.84 7.87 17.65
N GLN A 79 12.07 7.37 17.56
CA GLN A 79 13.29 8.11 17.95
C GLN A 79 13.57 9.30 17.03
N GLU A 80 13.32 9.17 15.73
CA GLU A 80 13.69 10.19 14.74
C GLU A 80 12.56 11.18 14.43
N LEU A 81 11.34 10.70 14.26
CA LEU A 81 10.19 11.49 13.81
C LEU A 81 9.12 11.69 14.88
N GLY A 82 9.12 10.85 15.92
CA GLY A 82 8.05 10.78 16.89
C GLY A 82 7.11 9.59 16.68
N PRO A 83 6.06 9.43 17.52
CA PRO A 83 5.19 8.26 17.51
C PRO A 83 4.39 8.17 16.22
N VAL A 84 4.38 6.98 15.62
CA VAL A 84 3.56 6.67 14.44
C VAL A 84 2.08 6.82 14.78
N SER A 85 1.35 7.54 13.94
CA SER A 85 -0.09 7.78 14.08
C SER A 85 -0.91 7.15 12.95
N GLY A 86 -0.25 6.73 11.85
CA GLY A 86 -0.90 6.06 10.76
C GLY A 86 0.05 5.25 9.90
N ILE A 87 -0.51 4.33 9.15
CA ILE A 87 0.23 3.42 8.26
C ILE A 87 -0.43 3.38 6.89
N VAL A 88 0.38 3.43 5.85
CA VAL A 88 -0.02 2.99 4.50
C VAL A 88 0.76 1.71 4.17
N ASN A 89 0.08 0.57 4.18
CA ASN A 89 0.63 -0.71 3.79
C ASN A 89 0.62 -0.81 2.27
N ASN A 90 1.69 -0.31 1.63
CA ASN A 90 1.85 -0.27 0.17
C ASN A 90 2.88 -1.28 -0.35
N ALA A 91 3.87 -1.67 0.45
CA ALA A 91 4.84 -2.70 0.04
C ALA A 91 4.13 -3.99 -0.38
N SER A 92 4.61 -4.58 -1.47
CA SER A 92 4.02 -5.78 -2.05
C SER A 92 5.07 -6.65 -2.72
N LEU A 93 4.96 -7.94 -2.53
CA LEU A 93 5.58 -8.93 -3.38
C LEU A 93 4.57 -9.31 -4.49
N PHE A 94 5.03 -9.32 -5.74
CA PHE A 94 4.23 -9.64 -6.93
C PHE A 94 5.06 -10.48 -7.88
N ASN A 95 5.08 -11.78 -7.67
CA ASN A 95 5.78 -12.76 -8.51
C ASN A 95 4.76 -13.71 -9.11
N PHE A 96 5.00 -14.11 -10.36
CA PHE A 96 4.11 -15.04 -11.05
C PHE A 96 4.17 -16.43 -10.43
N ASP A 97 3.00 -16.98 -10.18
CA ASP A 97 2.73 -18.41 -9.99
C ASP A 97 1.28 -18.72 -10.39
N ASP A 98 1.03 -19.98 -10.69
CA ASP A 98 -0.29 -20.52 -10.96
C ASP A 98 -0.46 -21.90 -10.30
N ILE A 99 -1.57 -22.57 -10.52
CA ILE A 99 -1.84 -23.88 -9.90
C ILE A 99 -0.84 -24.96 -10.33
N SER A 100 -0.15 -24.79 -11.47
CA SER A 100 0.80 -25.78 -11.98
C SER A 100 2.20 -25.66 -11.35
N ASN A 101 2.57 -24.48 -10.84
CA ASN A 101 3.91 -24.19 -10.36
C ASN A 101 3.97 -23.55 -8.97
N VAL A 102 2.83 -23.32 -8.31
CA VAL A 102 2.80 -22.78 -6.95
C VAL A 102 3.61 -23.66 -6.00
N SER A 103 4.44 -23.03 -5.17
CA SER A 103 5.28 -23.69 -4.18
C SER A 103 4.97 -23.18 -2.77
N LEU A 104 5.37 -23.96 -1.75
CA LEU A 104 5.28 -23.52 -0.37
C LEU A 104 6.09 -22.23 -0.13
N GLU A 105 7.21 -22.08 -0.82
CA GLU A 105 8.05 -20.90 -0.74
C GLU A 105 7.34 -19.67 -1.32
N SER A 106 6.83 -19.73 -2.57
CA SER A 106 6.14 -18.61 -3.20
C SER A 106 4.91 -18.22 -2.40
N TRP A 107 4.11 -19.21 -1.97
CA TRP A 107 2.94 -19.00 -1.12
C TRP A 107 3.28 -18.28 0.18
N ASN A 108 4.26 -18.80 0.94
CA ASN A 108 4.62 -18.22 2.23
C ASN A 108 5.19 -16.81 2.09
N ARG A 109 5.99 -16.55 1.06
CA ARG A 109 6.55 -15.20 0.82
C ARG A 109 5.45 -14.17 0.52
N HIS A 110 4.49 -14.50 -0.37
CA HIS A 110 3.37 -13.60 -0.66
C HIS A 110 2.50 -13.37 0.57
N MET A 111 2.12 -14.43 1.29
CA MET A 111 1.33 -14.31 2.51
C MET A 111 2.06 -13.50 3.60
N HIS A 112 3.37 -13.68 3.73
CA HIS A 112 4.15 -12.96 4.72
C HIS A 112 4.21 -11.46 4.40
N VAL A 113 4.69 -11.09 3.21
CA VAL A 113 4.91 -9.68 2.84
C VAL A 113 3.59 -8.93 2.68
N ASN A 114 2.58 -9.57 2.05
CA ASN A 114 1.35 -8.86 1.64
C ASN A 114 0.23 -8.92 2.69
N ALA A 115 0.31 -9.82 3.68
CA ALA A 115 -0.75 -9.96 4.68
C ALA A 115 -0.22 -9.99 6.13
N LEU A 116 0.75 -10.86 6.46
CA LEU A 116 1.23 -10.99 7.83
C LEU A 116 1.97 -9.74 8.31
N SER A 117 2.96 -9.26 7.55
CA SER A 117 3.76 -8.10 7.92
C SER A 117 2.91 -6.82 8.08
N PRO A 118 1.97 -6.49 7.16
CA PRO A 118 0.99 -5.43 7.39
C PRO A 118 0.19 -5.58 8.68
N THR A 119 -0.23 -6.81 9.01
CA THR A 119 -0.96 -7.09 10.24
C THR A 119 -0.10 -6.86 11.49
N LEU A 120 1.18 -7.25 11.45
CA LEU A 120 2.11 -7.00 12.54
C LEU A 120 2.40 -5.50 12.71
N LEU A 121 2.54 -4.73 11.62
CA LEU A 121 2.67 -3.27 11.67
C LEU A 121 1.44 -2.61 12.29
N ILE A 122 0.23 -3.07 11.95
CA ILE A 122 -1.01 -2.58 12.57
C ILE A 122 -1.06 -2.95 14.06
N SER A 123 -0.56 -4.12 14.43
CA SER A 123 -0.43 -4.53 15.84
C SER A 123 0.52 -3.59 16.60
N GLU A 124 1.67 -3.23 16.02
CA GLU A 124 2.58 -2.25 16.61
C GLU A 124 1.95 -0.86 16.74
N LEU A 125 1.20 -0.40 15.72
CA LEU A 125 0.44 0.85 15.82
C LEU A 125 -0.52 0.81 17.02
N SER A 126 -1.26 -0.28 17.18
CA SER A 126 -2.22 -0.43 18.29
C SER A 126 -1.57 -0.36 19.66
N ARG A 127 -0.36 -0.92 19.78
CA ARG A 127 0.39 -0.92 21.07
C ARG A 127 1.05 0.43 21.38
N ASN A 128 1.45 1.18 20.34
CA ASN A 128 2.26 2.38 20.47
C ASN A 128 1.49 3.69 20.24
N LEU A 129 0.19 3.62 19.90
CA LEU A 129 -0.62 4.81 19.67
C LEU A 129 -0.75 5.60 20.98
N PRO A 130 -0.39 6.90 21.02
CA PRO A 130 -0.47 7.68 22.23
C PRO A 130 -1.91 7.79 22.77
N PRO A 131 -2.11 7.81 24.09
CA PRO A 131 -3.43 7.95 24.69
C PRO A 131 -4.21 9.15 24.16
N GLY A 132 -5.47 8.94 23.80
CA GLY A 132 -6.36 9.98 23.28
C GLY A 132 -6.12 10.36 21.80
N LYS A 133 -5.17 9.73 21.13
CA LYS A 133 -4.99 9.86 19.67
C LYS A 133 -5.81 8.80 18.93
N VAL A 134 -6.22 9.15 17.70
CA VAL A 134 -6.90 8.22 16.79
C VAL A 134 -5.96 7.90 15.64
N GLY A 135 -5.70 6.61 15.42
CA GLY A 135 -4.88 6.12 14.33
C GLY A 135 -5.66 5.92 13.04
N SER A 136 -4.94 5.85 11.92
CA SER A 136 -5.52 5.53 10.61
C SER A 136 -4.61 4.59 9.83
N VAL A 137 -5.20 3.56 9.23
CA VAL A 137 -4.51 2.60 8.38
C VAL A 137 -5.18 2.56 7.02
N VAL A 138 -4.37 2.59 5.97
CA VAL A 138 -4.82 2.35 4.58
C VAL A 138 -3.99 1.22 3.99
N ASN A 139 -4.66 0.14 3.59
CA ASN A 139 -4.03 -1.00 2.92
C ASN A 139 -4.16 -0.83 1.40
N ILE A 140 -3.06 -0.94 0.66
CA ILE A 140 -3.10 -0.98 -0.79
C ILE A 140 -3.35 -2.42 -1.21
N LEU A 141 -4.49 -2.67 -1.83
CA LEU A 141 -4.94 -3.97 -2.33
C LEU A 141 -4.72 -4.06 -3.85
N ASP A 142 -5.70 -4.64 -4.53
CA ASP A 142 -5.74 -4.80 -5.99
C ASP A 142 -7.19 -4.97 -6.42
N GLN A 143 -7.61 -4.42 -7.55
CA GLN A 143 -8.95 -4.61 -8.12
C GLN A 143 -9.27 -6.08 -8.39
N LYS A 144 -8.24 -6.92 -8.58
CA LYS A 144 -8.34 -8.36 -8.82
C LYS A 144 -9.12 -9.12 -7.73
N ILE A 145 -9.23 -8.58 -6.51
CA ILE A 145 -10.09 -9.15 -5.46
C ILE A 145 -11.60 -9.13 -5.82
N SER A 146 -12.02 -8.32 -6.78
CA SER A 146 -13.40 -8.29 -7.26
C SER A 146 -13.63 -9.29 -8.41
N GLN A 147 -12.64 -9.46 -9.29
CA GLN A 147 -12.70 -10.35 -10.46
C GLN A 147 -11.39 -11.15 -10.57
N PRO A 148 -11.20 -12.20 -9.74
CA PRO A 148 -9.98 -12.98 -9.77
C PRO A 148 -9.86 -13.79 -11.06
N ASN A 149 -8.65 -13.88 -11.60
CA ASN A 149 -8.27 -14.79 -12.66
C ASN A 149 -7.21 -15.78 -12.13
N PRO A 150 -6.86 -16.86 -12.83
CA PRO A 150 -5.99 -17.92 -12.32
C PRO A 150 -4.51 -17.54 -12.17
N ASP A 151 -4.09 -16.44 -12.78
CA ASP A 151 -2.69 -16.00 -12.77
C ASP A 151 -2.33 -15.30 -11.46
N TYR A 152 -1.04 -15.38 -11.06
CA TYR A 152 -0.54 -14.82 -9.80
C TYR A 152 -1.31 -15.35 -8.58
N LEU A 153 -1.43 -16.68 -8.48
CA LEU A 153 -2.31 -17.38 -7.54
C LEU A 153 -2.03 -17.00 -6.07
N SER A 154 -0.78 -17.15 -5.62
CA SER A 154 -0.43 -16.88 -4.21
C SER A 154 -0.48 -15.39 -3.88
N TYR A 155 -0.13 -14.52 -4.84
CA TYR A 155 -0.35 -13.08 -4.72
C TYR A 155 -1.83 -12.77 -4.53
N THR A 156 -2.70 -13.28 -5.42
CA THR A 156 -4.15 -13.06 -5.37
C THR A 156 -4.72 -13.53 -4.02
N ALA A 157 -4.33 -14.73 -3.56
CA ALA A 157 -4.72 -15.24 -2.24
C ALA A 157 -4.32 -14.28 -1.11
N SER A 158 -3.11 -13.71 -1.15
CA SER A 158 -2.64 -12.75 -0.14
C SER A 158 -3.45 -11.44 -0.15
N ARG A 159 -3.92 -10.98 -1.33
CA ARG A 159 -4.78 -9.81 -1.44
C ARG A 159 -6.18 -10.06 -0.89
N PHE A 160 -6.75 -11.24 -1.12
CA PHE A 160 -8.01 -11.63 -0.47
C PHE A 160 -7.87 -11.72 1.06
N ALA A 161 -6.78 -12.29 1.56
CA ALA A 161 -6.50 -12.32 2.98
C ALA A 161 -6.48 -10.89 3.58
N MET A 162 -5.76 -9.97 2.93
CA MET A 162 -5.66 -8.59 3.41
C MET A 162 -6.97 -7.80 3.27
N ALA A 163 -7.80 -8.11 2.27
CA ALA A 163 -9.13 -7.53 2.14
C ALA A 163 -10.02 -7.93 3.33
N GLY A 164 -10.08 -9.22 3.68
CA GLY A 164 -10.81 -9.71 4.87
C GLY A 164 -10.25 -9.15 6.18
N LEU A 165 -8.93 -9.04 6.29
CA LEU A 165 -8.26 -8.42 7.46
C LEU A 165 -8.59 -6.94 7.59
N THR A 166 -8.80 -6.21 6.49
CA THR A 166 -9.19 -4.79 6.53
C THR A 166 -10.48 -4.59 7.32
N GLU A 167 -11.52 -5.36 7.03
CA GLU A 167 -12.79 -5.27 7.76
C GLU A 167 -12.67 -5.81 9.19
N THR A 168 -12.00 -6.95 9.37
CA THR A 168 -11.82 -7.59 10.68
C THR A 168 -11.09 -6.66 11.65
N LEU A 169 -9.98 -6.04 11.21
CA LEU A 169 -9.21 -5.12 12.02
C LEU A 169 -9.93 -3.79 12.25
N ALA A 170 -10.72 -3.31 11.28
CA ALA A 170 -11.57 -2.14 11.47
C ALA A 170 -12.57 -2.34 12.63
N ARG A 171 -13.17 -3.53 12.73
CA ARG A 171 -14.09 -3.89 13.82
C ARG A 171 -13.36 -4.02 15.15
N GLY A 172 -12.21 -4.69 15.15
CA GLY A 172 -11.47 -5.00 16.40
C GLY A 172 -10.74 -3.81 17.01
N LEU A 173 -10.37 -2.81 16.21
CA LEU A 173 -9.57 -1.66 16.65
C LEU A 173 -10.37 -0.37 16.84
N ALA A 174 -11.66 -0.36 16.48
CA ALA A 174 -12.53 0.77 16.75
C ALA A 174 -12.73 0.96 18.28
N PRO A 175 -12.83 2.18 18.79
CA PRO A 175 -12.80 3.46 18.08
C PRO A 175 -11.39 4.05 17.89
N SER A 176 -10.35 3.36 18.35
CA SER A 176 -8.99 3.91 18.46
C SER A 176 -8.27 4.01 17.11
N ILE A 177 -8.53 3.06 16.19
CA ILE A 177 -7.87 3.02 14.87
C ILE A 177 -8.90 2.71 13.81
N ARG A 178 -8.91 3.51 12.74
CA ARG A 178 -9.65 3.23 11.51
C ARG A 178 -8.79 2.42 10.56
N VAL A 179 -9.36 1.42 9.92
CA VAL A 179 -8.66 0.59 8.93
C VAL A 179 -9.49 0.56 7.66
N ASN A 180 -8.90 1.00 6.56
CA ASN A 180 -9.52 1.02 5.24
C ASN A 180 -8.55 0.52 4.17
N ALA A 181 -8.99 0.42 2.95
CA ALA A 181 -8.15 0.02 1.83
C ALA A 181 -8.46 0.79 0.55
N VAL A 182 -7.47 0.88 -0.33
CA VAL A 182 -7.61 1.27 -1.73
C VAL A 182 -7.25 0.04 -2.58
N ALA A 183 -8.06 -0.27 -3.58
CA ALA A 183 -7.84 -1.32 -4.56
C ALA A 183 -7.57 -0.67 -5.93
N PRO A 184 -6.29 -0.49 -6.30
CA PRO A 184 -5.91 0.07 -7.59
C PRO A 184 -6.30 -0.85 -8.76
N GLY A 185 -6.61 -0.23 -9.91
CA GLY A 185 -6.55 -0.88 -11.21
C GLY A 185 -5.15 -0.84 -11.80
N HIS A 186 -5.06 -1.04 -13.11
CA HIS A 186 -3.80 -1.07 -13.86
C HIS A 186 -3.16 0.34 -13.92
N THR A 187 -2.35 0.66 -12.91
CA THR A 187 -1.86 2.02 -12.61
C THR A 187 -0.49 2.33 -13.21
N LEU A 188 0.42 1.36 -13.21
CA LEU A 188 1.79 1.49 -13.71
C LEU A 188 2.20 0.19 -14.41
N PRO A 189 3.01 0.25 -15.49
CA PRO A 189 3.44 -0.95 -16.17
C PRO A 189 4.21 -1.88 -15.24
N SER A 190 3.98 -3.18 -15.36
CA SER A 190 4.81 -4.20 -14.70
C SER A 190 6.16 -4.31 -15.44
N PRO A 191 7.22 -4.84 -14.78
CA PRO A 191 8.54 -4.95 -15.42
C PRO A 191 8.55 -5.73 -16.74
N GLU A 192 7.61 -6.65 -16.92
CA GLU A 192 7.48 -7.53 -18.07
C GLU A 192 6.54 -6.98 -19.15
N GLN A 193 5.94 -5.80 -18.91
CA GLN A 193 4.95 -5.22 -19.80
C GLN A 193 5.54 -4.12 -20.67
N THR A 194 5.22 -4.15 -21.97
CA THR A 194 5.56 -3.06 -22.89
C THR A 194 4.66 -1.83 -22.63
N MET A 195 5.12 -0.64 -23.05
CA MET A 195 4.29 0.58 -22.93
C MET A 195 3.03 0.48 -23.79
N GLU A 196 3.12 -0.14 -24.97
CA GLU A 196 1.97 -0.35 -25.87
C GLU A 196 0.94 -1.29 -25.21
N GLY A 197 1.39 -2.42 -24.63
CA GLY A 197 0.53 -3.35 -23.89
C GLY A 197 -0.11 -2.68 -22.68
N PHE A 198 0.64 -1.82 -21.97
CA PHE A 198 0.11 -1.05 -20.86
C PHE A 198 -0.99 -0.07 -21.28
N GLU A 199 -0.76 0.73 -22.34
CA GLU A 199 -1.75 1.68 -22.88
C GLU A 199 -2.99 0.96 -23.39
N LYS A 200 -2.81 -0.18 -24.08
CA LYS A 200 -3.89 -1.07 -24.54
C LYS A 200 -4.73 -1.56 -23.35
N ALA A 201 -4.07 -2.01 -22.24
CA ALA A 201 -4.74 -2.44 -21.04
C ALA A 201 -5.59 -1.32 -20.41
N GLN A 202 -5.02 -0.14 -20.27
CA GLN A 202 -5.73 1.01 -19.70
C GLN A 202 -6.93 1.47 -20.55
N SER A 203 -6.80 1.43 -21.88
CA SER A 203 -7.88 1.81 -22.80
C SER A 203 -9.08 0.88 -22.76
N GLN A 204 -8.91 -0.36 -22.28
CA GLN A 204 -10.00 -1.32 -22.13
C GLN A 204 -10.89 -1.05 -20.91
N SER A 205 -10.43 -0.24 -19.94
CA SER A 205 -11.25 0.09 -18.78
C SER A 205 -12.52 0.85 -19.18
N PRO A 206 -13.62 0.77 -18.42
CA PRO A 206 -14.86 1.52 -18.74
C PRO A 206 -14.67 3.03 -18.89
N LEU A 207 -13.73 3.64 -18.17
CA LEU A 207 -13.39 5.07 -18.35
C LEU A 207 -12.40 5.32 -19.48
N GLN A 208 -11.95 4.27 -20.21
CA GLN A 208 -11.01 4.34 -21.32
C GLN A 208 -9.65 4.99 -20.97
N SER A 209 -9.35 5.03 -19.69
CA SER A 209 -8.08 5.47 -19.11
C SER A 209 -7.86 4.76 -17.79
N GLY A 210 -6.66 4.25 -17.54
CA GLY A 210 -6.34 3.66 -16.25
C GLY A 210 -6.14 4.74 -15.18
N PRO A 211 -6.18 4.36 -13.90
CA PRO A 211 -5.85 5.28 -12.82
C PRO A 211 -4.36 5.61 -12.85
N SER A 212 -4.01 6.84 -12.51
CA SER A 212 -2.63 7.26 -12.26
C SER A 212 -2.21 6.98 -10.81
N ALA A 213 -0.90 7.01 -10.52
CA ALA A 213 -0.41 6.92 -9.15
C ALA A 213 -0.94 8.07 -8.27
N THR A 214 -1.22 9.23 -8.86
CA THR A 214 -1.84 10.38 -8.20
C THR A 214 -3.27 10.07 -7.76
N ASP A 215 -4.09 9.43 -8.60
CA ASP A 215 -5.47 9.07 -8.24
C ASP A 215 -5.50 8.10 -7.05
N ILE A 216 -4.55 7.14 -7.03
CA ILE A 216 -4.40 6.23 -5.89
C ILE A 216 -4.00 6.99 -4.62
N ALA A 217 -3.04 7.91 -4.73
CA ALA A 217 -2.58 8.71 -3.59
C ALA A 217 -3.68 9.63 -3.05
N GLU A 218 -4.54 10.20 -3.89
CA GLU A 218 -5.68 11.01 -3.47
C GLU A 218 -6.73 10.17 -2.72
N ALA A 219 -7.01 8.95 -3.15
CA ALA A 219 -7.87 8.02 -2.41
C ALA A 219 -7.29 7.67 -1.03
N VAL A 220 -5.95 7.50 -0.94
CA VAL A 220 -5.25 7.29 0.34
C VAL A 220 -5.39 8.52 1.24
N VAL A 221 -5.14 9.72 0.75
CA VAL A 221 -5.27 10.98 1.51
C VAL A 221 -6.69 11.13 2.05
N TYR A 222 -7.71 10.87 1.21
CA TYR A 222 -9.10 10.88 1.66
C TYR A 222 -9.32 9.92 2.83
N LEU A 223 -8.93 8.65 2.72
CA LEU A 223 -9.13 7.66 3.77
C LEU A 223 -8.32 7.95 5.04
N MET A 224 -7.13 8.55 4.91
CA MET A 224 -6.33 8.96 6.06
C MET A 224 -7.02 10.05 6.88
N SER A 225 -7.78 10.95 6.24
CA SER A 225 -8.46 12.08 6.87
C SER A 225 -9.94 11.84 7.21
N ALA A 226 -10.62 10.90 6.57
CA ALA A 226 -12.07 10.66 6.66
C ALA A 226 -12.45 10.02 8.01
N LYS A 227 -12.86 10.85 8.99
CA LYS A 227 -13.08 10.45 10.40
C LYS A 227 -14.22 9.45 10.61
N SER A 228 -15.19 9.38 9.71
CA SER A 228 -16.38 8.50 9.80
C SER A 228 -16.29 7.25 8.91
N VAL A 229 -15.11 7.00 8.29
CA VAL A 229 -14.93 5.88 7.35
C VAL A 229 -13.97 4.86 7.95
N THR A 230 -14.45 3.62 8.11
CA THR A 230 -13.64 2.46 8.54
C THR A 230 -14.21 1.17 7.94
N GLY A 231 -13.36 0.19 7.65
CA GLY A 231 -13.74 -1.09 7.04
C GLY A 231 -14.07 -1.03 5.55
N GLN A 232 -13.76 0.09 4.86
CA GLN A 232 -14.11 0.29 3.47
C GLN A 232 -12.95 -0.02 2.52
N ILE A 233 -13.30 -0.50 1.33
CA ILE A 233 -12.39 -0.67 0.20
C ILE A 233 -12.84 0.28 -0.91
N ILE A 234 -12.01 1.26 -1.26
CA ILE A 234 -12.22 2.13 -2.42
C ILE A 234 -11.51 1.51 -3.62
N TYR A 235 -12.27 1.19 -4.66
CA TYR A 235 -11.71 0.77 -5.94
C TYR A 235 -11.38 2.02 -6.77
N ALA A 236 -10.10 2.30 -6.94
CA ALA A 236 -9.58 3.33 -7.82
C ALA A 236 -9.00 2.64 -9.07
N ASP A 237 -9.88 2.16 -9.93
CA ASP A 237 -9.58 1.19 -10.98
C ASP A 237 -10.18 1.57 -12.35
N SER A 238 -10.70 2.77 -12.51
CA SER A 238 -11.39 3.21 -13.73
C SER A 238 -12.52 2.27 -14.20
N GLY A 239 -13.07 1.47 -13.27
CA GLY A 239 -14.09 0.46 -13.54
C GLY A 239 -13.53 -0.87 -14.07
N GLU A 240 -12.23 -1.08 -14.07
CA GLU A 240 -11.58 -2.29 -14.59
C GLU A 240 -12.15 -3.57 -13.97
N ARG A 241 -12.51 -3.56 -12.70
CA ARG A 241 -13.15 -4.69 -12.00
C ARG A 241 -14.49 -5.15 -12.60
N PHE A 242 -15.10 -4.38 -13.49
CA PHE A 242 -16.32 -4.79 -14.19
C PHE A 242 -16.03 -5.64 -15.43
N LEU A 243 -14.77 -5.72 -15.86
CA LEU A 243 -14.34 -6.56 -16.96
C LEU A 243 -14.13 -7.99 -16.46
N SER A 244 -14.73 -8.95 -17.14
CA SER A 244 -14.46 -10.37 -16.88
C SER A 244 -13.24 -10.80 -17.68
N ARG A 245 -12.12 -11.11 -17.02
CA ARG A 245 -10.89 -11.55 -17.65
C ARG A 245 -10.62 -13.01 -17.32
N SER A 246 -10.27 -13.81 -18.35
CA SER A 246 -9.87 -15.21 -18.19
C SER A 246 -8.42 -15.36 -17.75
N ARG A 247 -7.58 -14.37 -18.06
CA ARG A 247 -6.16 -14.28 -17.72
C ARG A 247 -5.84 -12.93 -17.12
N ASP A 248 -4.65 -12.75 -16.58
CA ASP A 248 -4.15 -11.44 -16.19
C ASP A 248 -3.99 -10.55 -17.42
N VAL A 249 -4.28 -9.25 -17.26
CA VAL A 249 -4.27 -8.29 -18.37
C VAL A 249 -2.92 -8.22 -19.08
N VAL A 250 -1.82 -8.47 -18.37
CA VAL A 250 -0.48 -8.55 -18.97
C VAL A 250 -0.43 -9.61 -20.07
N PHE A 251 -1.02 -10.78 -19.86
CA PHE A 251 -1.04 -11.84 -20.87
C PHE A 251 -2.03 -11.59 -22.00
N GLU A 252 -3.05 -10.76 -21.80
CA GLU A 252 -4.05 -10.43 -22.82
C GLU A 252 -3.61 -9.27 -23.73
N THR A 253 -2.64 -8.46 -23.32
CA THR A 253 -2.26 -7.23 -24.03
C THR A 253 -0.89 -7.25 -24.67
N GLU A 254 -0.06 -8.26 -24.37
CA GLU A 254 1.26 -8.48 -24.99
C GLU A 254 1.23 -9.42 -26.20
N GLU A 255 0.05 -9.90 -26.63
CA GLU A 255 -0.13 -10.75 -27.84
C GLU A 255 -0.26 -9.93 -29.12
#